data_fb7dba3fdbd4423d152a7cb361bc1c25
#
_entry.id   fb7dba3fdbd4423d152a7cb361bc1c25
#
_cell.length_a   1.000
_cell.length_b   1.000
_cell.length_c   1.000
_cell.angle_alpha   90.00
_cell.angle_beta   90.00
_cell.angle_gamma   90.00
#
_symmetry.space_group_name_H-M   'P 1'
#
loop_
_entity.id
_entity.type
_entity.pdbx_description
1 polymer ?
#
loop_
_entity_poly.entity_id
_entity_poly.type
_entity_poly.pdbx_seq_one_letter_code
_entity_poly.pdbx_strand_id
1 'polypeptide(L)'
;MTEKIFSFPVRIYWEDTDAGGIVYHANYLRYMERARTEFLRSLGLEQRKMHLEGAPVIVVSSIEMKFVRPAVLDDALTVKTRIKLLRRASVIFEQTIVRGEDTICTAQVRCASVDMKLGVPTQADPRILAALKPYAPDDSI
;
A
#
# COMPACT_ATOMS: atom_id res chain seq x y z
N MET A 1 21.75 -6.92 -3.06
CA MET A 1 21.12 -5.73 -2.51
C MET A 1 19.98 -6.10 -1.60
N THR A 2 19.90 -5.44 -0.46
CA THR A 2 18.84 -5.72 0.50
C THR A 2 17.55 -5.01 0.07
N GLU A 3 16.47 -5.75 -0.05
CA GLU A 3 15.16 -5.16 -0.30
C GLU A 3 14.74 -4.34 0.91
N LYS A 4 14.16 -3.18 0.66
CA LYS A 4 13.62 -2.32 1.71
C LYS A 4 12.12 -2.59 1.83
N ILE A 5 11.74 -3.17 2.95
CA ILE A 5 10.37 -3.56 3.23
C ILE A 5 9.87 -2.78 4.43
N PHE A 6 8.69 -2.19 4.29
CA PHE A 6 7.98 -1.56 5.39
C PHE A 6 6.96 -2.55 5.96
N SER A 7 6.98 -2.77 7.27
CA SER A 7 6.09 -3.71 7.95
C SER A 7 5.08 -2.95 8.81
N PHE A 8 3.81 -3.35 8.69
CA PHE A 8 2.72 -2.73 9.42
C PHE A 8 1.88 -3.81 10.09
N PRO A 9 1.68 -3.76 11.44
CA PRO A 9 0.93 -4.79 12.15
C PRO A 9 -0.58 -4.56 12.06
N VAL A 10 -1.34 -5.66 11.97
CA VAL A 10 -2.80 -5.63 11.98
C VAL A 10 -3.29 -6.76 12.87
N ARG A 11 -4.13 -6.42 13.86
CA ARG A 11 -4.84 -7.40 14.68
C ARG A 11 -6.23 -7.59 14.12
N ILE A 12 -6.71 -8.83 14.06
CA ILE A 12 -8.05 -9.14 13.56
C ILE A 12 -9.05 -9.07 14.70
N TYR A 13 -10.08 -8.26 14.53
CA TYR A 13 -11.16 -8.04 15.46
C TYR A 13 -12.45 -8.69 14.94
N TRP A 14 -13.48 -8.73 15.77
CA TRP A 14 -14.80 -9.24 15.38
C TRP A 14 -15.32 -8.52 14.13
N GLU A 15 -15.17 -7.20 14.08
CA GLU A 15 -15.66 -6.39 12.95
C GLU A 15 -14.98 -6.73 11.63
N ASP A 16 -13.84 -7.41 11.65
CA ASP A 16 -13.09 -7.79 10.45
C ASP A 16 -13.60 -9.08 9.83
N THR A 17 -14.37 -9.88 10.58
CA THR A 17 -14.78 -11.21 10.16
C THR A 17 -16.19 -11.18 9.56
N ASP A 18 -16.49 -12.19 8.73
CA ASP A 18 -17.81 -12.36 8.14
C ASP A 18 -18.54 -13.59 8.72
N ALA A 19 -19.69 -13.91 8.15
CA ALA A 19 -20.52 -15.03 8.62
C ALA A 19 -19.83 -16.40 8.51
N GLY A 20 -18.80 -16.50 7.67
CA GLY A 20 -18.01 -17.73 7.54
C GLY A 20 -16.96 -17.91 8.63
N GLY A 21 -16.79 -16.92 9.51
CA GLY A 21 -15.82 -16.99 10.60
C GLY A 21 -14.40 -16.63 10.21
N ILE A 22 -14.19 -16.12 9.02
CA ILE A 22 -12.87 -15.69 8.52
C ILE A 22 -12.93 -14.20 8.19
N VAL A 23 -11.76 -13.59 8.03
CA VAL A 23 -11.67 -12.19 7.61
C VAL A 23 -12.39 -12.00 6.28
N TYR A 24 -13.28 -11.00 6.23
CA TYR A 24 -13.95 -10.63 5.00
C TYR A 24 -12.91 -10.18 3.97
N HIS A 25 -12.98 -10.76 2.77
CA HIS A 25 -11.91 -10.60 1.77
C HIS A 25 -11.59 -9.14 1.42
N ALA A 26 -12.58 -8.26 1.43
CA ALA A 26 -12.34 -6.85 1.12
C ALA A 26 -11.52 -6.13 2.20
N ASN A 27 -11.47 -6.67 3.41
CA ASN A 27 -10.71 -6.05 4.49
C ASN A 27 -9.20 -6.11 4.26
N TYR A 28 -8.72 -7.10 3.53
CA TYR A 28 -7.29 -7.14 3.17
C TYR A 28 -6.86 -5.93 2.37
N LEU A 29 -7.74 -5.40 1.52
CA LEU A 29 -7.50 -4.16 0.79
C LEU A 29 -7.36 -2.98 1.75
N ARG A 30 -8.18 -2.93 2.78
CA ARG A 30 -8.11 -1.88 3.81
C ARG A 30 -6.80 -1.93 4.58
N TYR A 31 -6.35 -3.13 4.95
CA TYR A 31 -5.09 -3.30 5.66
C TYR A 31 -3.91 -2.85 4.79
N MET A 32 -3.96 -3.18 3.51
CA MET A 32 -2.93 -2.77 2.56
C MET A 32 -2.91 -1.26 2.35
N GLU A 33 -4.08 -0.63 2.29
CA GLU A 33 -4.19 0.83 2.17
C GLU A 33 -3.59 1.51 3.41
N ARG A 34 -3.94 1.03 4.60
CA ARG A 34 -3.36 1.56 5.85
C ARG A 34 -1.84 1.44 5.85
N ALA A 35 -1.33 0.30 5.40
CA ALA A 35 0.11 0.07 5.35
C ALA A 35 0.80 1.04 4.39
N ARG A 36 0.21 1.30 3.21
CA ARG A 36 0.76 2.28 2.27
C ARG A 36 0.76 3.68 2.88
N THR A 37 -0.33 4.07 3.55
CA THR A 37 -0.45 5.36 4.22
C THR A 37 0.61 5.52 5.32
N GLU A 38 0.76 4.50 6.16
CA GLU A 38 1.77 4.54 7.23
C GLU A 38 3.19 4.52 6.68
N PHE A 39 3.42 3.82 5.58
CA PHE A 39 4.71 3.84 4.91
C PHE A 39 5.07 5.27 4.47
N LEU A 40 4.18 5.94 3.77
CA LEU A 40 4.41 7.32 3.33
C LEU A 40 4.58 8.26 4.53
N ARG A 41 3.78 8.08 5.57
CA ARG A 41 3.90 8.89 6.79
C ARG A 41 5.27 8.69 7.46
N SER A 42 5.78 7.47 7.47
CA SER A 42 7.11 7.18 8.05
C SER A 42 8.23 7.90 7.31
N LEU A 43 7.99 8.29 6.07
CA LEU A 43 8.94 9.04 5.25
C LEU A 43 8.74 10.57 5.35
N GLY A 44 7.88 11.01 6.25
CA GLY A 44 7.59 12.43 6.45
C GLY A 44 6.55 13.00 5.50
N LEU A 45 5.82 12.15 4.78
CA LEU A 45 4.81 12.59 3.83
C LEU A 45 3.43 12.61 4.49
N GLU A 46 2.89 13.79 4.72
CA GLU A 46 1.56 13.99 5.27
C GLU A 46 0.58 14.26 4.13
N GLN A 47 -0.09 13.23 3.66
CA GLN A 47 -0.90 13.29 2.44
C GLN A 47 -2.04 14.30 2.52
N ARG A 48 -2.72 14.40 3.68
CA ARG A 48 -3.79 15.39 3.84
C ARG A 48 -3.27 16.82 3.67
N LYS A 49 -2.14 17.12 4.30
CA LYS A 49 -1.50 18.44 4.19
C LYS A 49 -1.13 18.76 2.76
N MET A 50 -0.52 17.79 2.07
CA MET A 50 -0.14 17.94 0.67
C MET A 50 -1.36 18.16 -0.22
N HIS A 51 -2.43 17.41 0.03
CA HIS A 51 -3.68 17.58 -0.70
C HIS A 51 -4.26 18.99 -0.51
N LEU A 52 -4.25 19.51 0.72
CA LEU A 52 -4.73 20.87 1.01
C LEU A 52 -3.87 21.95 0.36
N GLU A 53 -2.61 21.66 0.08
CA GLU A 53 -1.71 22.57 -0.66
C GLU A 53 -1.95 22.51 -2.17
N GLY A 54 -2.84 21.64 -2.66
CA GLY A 54 -3.12 21.48 -4.07
C GLY A 54 -2.18 20.51 -4.80
N ALA A 55 -1.38 19.74 -4.07
CA ALA A 55 -0.49 18.77 -4.68
C ALA A 55 -1.28 17.63 -5.36
N PRO A 56 -0.70 17.01 -6.42
CA PRO A 56 -1.32 15.81 -6.98
C PRO A 56 -1.50 14.73 -5.94
N VAL A 57 -2.57 13.95 -6.06
CA VAL A 57 -2.83 12.82 -5.17
C VAL A 57 -2.51 11.51 -5.86
N ILE A 58 -2.15 10.51 -5.05
CA ILE A 58 -1.91 9.15 -5.54
C ILE A 58 -3.18 8.35 -5.34
N VAL A 59 -3.72 7.81 -6.43
CA VAL A 59 -4.95 7.01 -6.41
C VAL A 59 -4.68 5.63 -6.95
N VAL A 60 -5.41 4.63 -6.44
CA VAL A 60 -5.29 3.26 -6.92
C VAL A 60 -5.91 3.18 -8.31
N SER A 61 -5.12 2.69 -9.27
CA SER A 61 -5.58 2.51 -10.66
C SER A 61 -5.86 1.04 -10.99
N SER A 62 -5.15 0.10 -10.37
CA SER A 62 -5.42 -1.33 -10.54
C SER A 62 -4.86 -2.13 -9.39
N ILE A 63 -5.47 -3.28 -9.12
CA ILE A 63 -5.03 -4.21 -8.10
C ILE A 63 -5.11 -5.63 -8.65
N GLU A 64 -4.04 -6.39 -8.47
CA GLU A 64 -4.03 -7.84 -8.64
C GLU A 64 -3.82 -8.46 -7.28
N MET A 65 -4.73 -9.33 -6.84
CA MET A 65 -4.71 -9.89 -5.50
C MET A 65 -4.94 -11.39 -5.53
N LYS A 66 -4.21 -12.12 -4.68
CA LYS A 66 -4.39 -13.55 -4.49
C LYS A 66 -4.61 -13.84 -3.02
N PHE A 67 -5.64 -14.64 -2.74
CA PHE A 67 -5.96 -15.08 -1.39
C PHE A 67 -5.39 -16.49 -1.22
N VAL A 68 -4.48 -16.66 -0.27
CA VAL A 68 -3.74 -17.92 -0.11
C VAL A 68 -4.28 -18.73 1.07
N ARG A 69 -4.47 -18.09 2.23
CA ARG A 69 -5.01 -18.71 3.44
C ARG A 69 -5.93 -17.74 4.14
N PRO A 70 -6.96 -18.23 4.85
CA PRO A 70 -7.82 -17.35 5.62
C PRO A 70 -7.14 -16.90 6.91
N ALA A 71 -7.47 -15.69 7.34
CA ALA A 71 -7.18 -15.21 8.67
C ALA A 71 -8.44 -15.22 9.51
N VAL A 72 -8.30 -15.31 10.83
CA VAL A 72 -9.40 -15.45 11.76
C VAL A 72 -9.26 -14.48 12.92
N LEU A 73 -10.30 -14.39 13.75
CA LEU A 73 -10.32 -13.54 14.94
C LEU A 73 -9.05 -13.75 15.78
N ASP A 74 -8.54 -12.64 16.30
CA ASP A 74 -7.35 -12.57 17.14
C ASP A 74 -6.01 -12.80 16.43
N ASP A 75 -6.02 -13.15 15.16
CA ASP A 75 -4.77 -13.27 14.42
C ASP A 75 -3.99 -11.96 14.45
N ALA A 76 -2.68 -12.07 14.62
CA ALA A 76 -1.75 -10.95 14.48
C ALA A 76 -1.08 -11.07 13.12
N LEU A 77 -1.45 -10.16 12.21
CA LEU A 77 -0.95 -10.14 10.86
C LEU A 77 0.11 -9.05 10.70
N THR A 78 0.95 -9.20 9.69
CA THR A 78 1.88 -8.17 9.27
C THR A 78 1.70 -7.92 7.79
N VAL A 79 1.49 -6.67 7.41
CA VAL A 79 1.46 -6.25 6.01
C VAL A 79 2.86 -5.80 5.65
N LYS A 80 3.50 -6.49 4.72
CA LYS A 80 4.83 -6.15 4.21
C LYS A 80 4.68 -5.43 2.88
N THR A 81 5.19 -4.22 2.81
CA THR A 81 5.08 -3.36 1.63
C THR A 81 6.45 -3.05 1.07
N ARG A 82 6.63 -3.25 -0.22
CA ARG A 82 7.81 -2.79 -0.93
C ARG A 82 7.41 -2.13 -2.24
N ILE A 83 8.29 -1.34 -2.82
CA ILE A 83 8.06 -0.73 -4.12
C ILE A 83 8.62 -1.67 -5.18
N LYS A 84 7.74 -2.11 -6.07
CA LYS A 84 8.14 -2.94 -7.21
C LYS A 84 8.64 -2.10 -8.36
N LEU A 85 8.04 -0.94 -8.58
CA LEU A 85 8.41 -0.05 -9.67
C LEU A 85 7.99 1.37 -9.33
N LEU A 86 8.88 2.33 -9.60
CA LEU A 86 8.59 3.76 -9.43
C LEU A 86 8.77 4.45 -10.76
N ARG A 87 7.75 5.19 -11.20
CA ARG A 87 7.77 6.03 -12.39
C ARG A 87 7.38 7.46 -11.99
N ARG A 88 7.51 8.38 -12.93
CA ARG A 88 7.21 9.81 -12.66
C ARG A 88 5.76 10.06 -12.29
N ALA A 89 4.84 9.28 -12.84
CA ALA A 89 3.41 9.47 -12.62
C ALA A 89 2.73 8.25 -12.02
N SER A 90 3.49 7.23 -11.59
CA SER A 90 2.91 6.01 -11.04
C SER A 90 3.89 5.28 -10.14
N VAL A 91 3.36 4.44 -9.27
CA VAL A 91 4.13 3.55 -8.42
C VAL A 91 3.39 2.21 -8.32
N ILE A 92 4.13 1.11 -8.34
CA ILE A 92 3.58 -0.21 -8.08
C ILE A 92 4.11 -0.69 -6.74
N PHE A 93 3.19 -0.88 -5.80
CA PHE A 93 3.49 -1.49 -4.51
C PHE A 93 3.26 -2.99 -4.60
N GLU A 94 4.17 -3.77 -4.05
CA GLU A 94 3.96 -5.19 -3.82
C GLU A 94 3.73 -5.38 -2.34
N GLN A 95 2.58 -5.96 -1.99
CA GLN A 95 2.20 -6.12 -0.59
C GLN A 95 1.87 -7.56 -0.30
N THR A 96 2.38 -8.06 0.82
CA THR A 96 2.13 -9.41 1.29
C THR A 96 1.65 -9.34 2.72
N ILE A 97 0.54 -10.00 3.02
CA ILE A 97 0.05 -10.13 4.39
C ILE A 97 0.43 -11.50 4.89
N VAL A 98 1.13 -11.54 6.01
CA VAL A 98 1.60 -12.78 6.62
C VAL A 98 1.13 -12.91 8.06
N ARG A 99 0.99 -14.16 8.51
CA ARG A 99 0.80 -14.53 9.91
C ARG A 99 2.01 -15.37 10.28
N GLY A 100 3.00 -14.75 10.95
CA GLY A 100 4.28 -15.40 11.13
C GLY A 100 4.94 -15.69 9.78
N GLU A 101 5.15 -16.95 9.45
CA GLU A 101 5.73 -17.38 8.17
C GLU A 101 4.67 -17.74 7.12
N ASP A 102 3.40 -17.80 7.52
CA ASP A 102 2.32 -18.17 6.61
C ASP A 102 1.86 -16.97 5.79
N THR A 103 1.87 -17.11 4.48
CA THR A 103 1.31 -16.10 3.58
C THR A 103 -0.20 -16.19 3.60
N ILE A 104 -0.85 -15.09 3.91
CA ILE A 104 -2.32 -14.99 3.93
C ILE A 104 -2.81 -14.50 2.57
N CYS A 105 -2.29 -13.37 2.09
CA CYS A 105 -2.61 -12.90 0.75
C CYS A 105 -1.49 -12.04 0.19
N THR A 106 -1.47 -11.90 -1.13
CA THR A 106 -0.49 -11.08 -1.84
C THR A 106 -1.21 -10.15 -2.79
N ALA A 107 -0.62 -8.99 -3.07
CA ALA A 107 -1.18 -8.05 -4.03
C ALA A 107 -0.11 -7.24 -4.72
N GLN A 108 -0.42 -6.83 -5.96
CA GLN A 108 0.27 -5.75 -6.63
C GLN A 108 -0.73 -4.61 -6.77
N VAL A 109 -0.38 -3.46 -6.23
CA VAL A 109 -1.24 -2.28 -6.21
C VAL A 109 -0.58 -1.19 -7.04
N ARG A 110 -1.17 -0.89 -8.19
CA ARG A 110 -0.70 0.18 -9.05
C ARG A 110 -1.43 1.47 -8.68
N CYS A 111 -0.65 2.50 -8.37
CA CYS A 111 -1.19 3.82 -8.06
C CYS A 111 -0.73 4.81 -9.11
N ALA A 112 -1.61 5.72 -9.49
CA ALA A 112 -1.31 6.79 -10.43
C ALA A 112 -1.39 8.14 -9.72
N SER A 113 -0.54 9.08 -10.14
CA SER A 113 -0.62 10.44 -9.67
C SER A 113 -1.62 11.21 -10.52
N VAL A 114 -2.53 11.92 -9.89
CA VAL A 114 -3.66 12.57 -10.56
C VAL A 114 -3.80 14.00 -10.06
N ASP A 115 -3.99 14.94 -11.01
CA ASP A 115 -4.42 16.28 -10.71
C ASP A 115 -5.93 16.24 -10.42
N MET A 116 -6.33 16.47 -9.19
CA MET A 116 -7.73 16.33 -8.77
C MET A 116 -8.64 17.41 -9.33
N LYS A 117 -8.10 18.57 -9.70
CA LYS A 117 -8.92 19.64 -10.31
C LYS A 117 -9.27 19.30 -11.74
N LEU A 118 -8.32 18.73 -12.49
CA LEU A 118 -8.51 18.41 -13.89
C LEU A 118 -8.92 16.96 -14.11
N GLY A 119 -8.73 16.09 -13.11
CA GLY A 119 -9.06 14.67 -13.21
C GLY A 119 -8.16 13.91 -14.18
N VAL A 120 -6.93 14.37 -14.39
CA VAL A 120 -6.02 13.78 -15.37
C VAL A 120 -4.72 13.32 -14.69
N PRO A 121 -4.06 12.29 -15.24
CA PRO A 121 -2.74 11.88 -14.75
C PRO A 121 -1.74 13.03 -14.84
N THR A 122 -0.87 13.12 -13.85
CA THR A 122 0.18 14.13 -13.82
C THR A 122 1.38 13.56 -13.07
N GLN A 123 2.53 14.23 -13.20
CA GLN A 123 3.72 13.84 -12.47
C GLN A 123 3.47 13.93 -10.96
N ALA A 124 3.94 12.95 -10.21
CA ALA A 124 3.82 12.94 -8.76
C ALA A 124 4.57 14.12 -8.14
N ASP A 125 4.13 14.53 -6.96
CA ASP A 125 4.82 15.59 -6.20
C ASP A 125 6.30 15.20 -6.05
N PRO A 126 7.23 16.12 -6.31
CA PRO A 126 8.67 15.82 -6.19
C PRO A 126 9.07 15.29 -4.81
N ARG A 127 8.37 15.69 -3.75
CA ARG A 127 8.63 15.19 -2.40
C ARG A 127 8.36 13.70 -2.30
N ILE A 128 7.30 13.23 -2.96
CA ILE A 128 6.95 11.81 -3.01
C ILE A 128 8.02 11.03 -3.78
N LEU A 129 8.39 11.49 -4.96
CA LEU A 129 9.40 10.82 -5.77
C LEU A 129 10.73 10.74 -5.04
N ALA A 130 11.15 11.83 -4.42
CA ALA A 130 12.40 11.86 -3.66
C ALA A 130 12.37 10.90 -2.47
N ALA A 131 11.25 10.85 -1.75
CA ALA A 131 11.12 9.99 -0.56
C ALA A 131 11.07 8.50 -0.93
N LEU A 132 10.43 8.15 -2.06
CA LEU A 132 10.28 6.76 -2.47
C LEU A 132 11.49 6.22 -3.24
N LYS A 133 12.29 7.07 -3.85
CA LYS A 133 13.42 6.64 -4.66
C LYS A 133 14.39 5.69 -3.94
N PRO A 134 14.77 5.91 -2.66
CA PRO A 134 15.65 4.98 -1.96
C PRO A 134 15.08 3.57 -1.78
N TYR A 135 13.76 3.43 -1.90
CA TYR A 135 13.06 2.15 -1.75
C TYR A 135 12.74 1.50 -3.10
N ALA A 136 12.99 2.21 -4.18
CA ALA A 136 12.67 1.74 -5.52
C ALA A 136 13.78 0.86 -6.07
N PRO A 137 13.46 -0.12 -6.93
CA PRO A 137 14.49 -0.91 -7.60
C PRO A 137 15.27 -0.07 -8.62
N ASP A 138 16.44 -0.58 -9.02
CA ASP A 138 17.38 0.15 -9.89
C ASP A 138 16.81 0.48 -11.29
N ASP A 139 15.83 -0.29 -11.77
CA ASP A 139 15.18 -0.04 -13.06
C ASP A 139 14.09 1.02 -12.99
N SER A 140 13.91 1.65 -11.84
CA SER A 140 13.01 2.78 -11.66
C SER A 140 13.68 4.08 -12.09
N ILE A 141 12.88 5.14 -12.24
CA ILE A 141 13.39 6.45 -12.57
C ILE A 141 14.23 7.05 -11.45
#